data_92c78fd47689c7ae2eb316d0630fd1d1
#
_entry.id   92c78fd47689c7ae2eb316d0630fd1d1
#
_cell.length_a   1.000
_cell.length_b   1.000
_cell.length_c   1.000
_cell.angle_alpha   90.00
_cell.angle_beta   90.00
_cell.angle_gamma   90.00
#
_symmetry.space_group_name_H-M   'P 1'
#
loop_
_entity.id
_entity.type
_entity.pdbx_description
1 polymer ?
#
loop_
_entity_poly.entity_id
_entity_poly.type
_entity_poly.pdbx_seq_one_letter_code
_entity_poly.pdbx_strand_id
1 'polypeptide(L)'
;MRRGALIAVTALSAVGYRQSGPTSADSRLLKADRAASLTIGRLHYDGGGDWYAGPSKLANLLAAIRQRTGLAVAERERVVTLTGPDLWDVPYLYMTGHGNVRFSDEEVKLLRRYLEQGGFLHADDDYGMDKAFRREIARVFPDHPLVEVPLTHPIYHVPNEFPKGIPKIHEHDGLPAQGFGIFLGDRLVVYYSYQSDLGDGWEDPEVHHDTPELHEAALRMGVNLFTYAVSSTR
;
A
#
# COMPACT_ATOMS: atom_id res chain seq x y z
N MET A 1 -29.79 -7.84 84.52
CA MET A 1 -28.47 -8.12 84.05
C MET A 1 -28.50 -8.36 82.51
N ARG A 2 -28.21 -7.41 81.70
CA ARG A 2 -28.16 -7.56 80.20
C ARG A 2 -26.74 -7.34 79.81
N ARG A 3 -26.08 -8.34 79.21
CA ARG A 3 -24.75 -8.27 78.62
C ARG A 3 -24.88 -7.83 77.18
N GLY A 4 -24.31 -6.67 76.83
CA GLY A 4 -24.15 -6.20 75.45
C GLY A 4 -22.96 -6.87 74.80
N ALA A 5 -23.16 -7.38 73.60
CA ALA A 5 -22.10 -7.91 72.75
C ALA A 5 -21.60 -6.80 71.83
N LEU A 6 -20.30 -6.55 71.84
CA LEU A 6 -19.60 -5.62 70.98
C LEU A 6 -19.28 -6.36 69.67
N ILE A 7 -19.80 -5.85 68.51
CA ILE A 7 -19.44 -6.35 67.21
C ILE A 7 -18.33 -5.47 66.65
N ALA A 8 -17.17 -6.07 66.47
CA ALA A 8 -16.05 -5.41 65.80
C ALA A 8 -16.24 -5.48 64.28
N VAL A 9 -16.34 -4.32 63.62
CA VAL A 9 -16.39 -4.22 62.16
C VAL A 9 -14.97 -4.05 61.68
N THR A 10 -14.41 -5.07 61.01
CA THR A 10 -13.14 -5.03 60.32
C THR A 10 -13.33 -4.36 58.96
N ALA A 11 -12.74 -3.19 58.74
CA ALA A 11 -12.69 -2.51 57.46
C ALA A 11 -11.66 -3.18 56.55
N LEU A 12 -12.14 -3.80 55.45
CA LEU A 12 -11.29 -4.25 54.35
C LEU A 12 -10.85 -3.03 53.52
N SER A 13 -9.55 -2.74 53.55
CA SER A 13 -8.95 -1.75 52.71
C SER A 13 -8.82 -2.30 51.28
N ALA A 14 -9.63 -1.81 50.36
CA ALA A 14 -9.49 -2.10 48.89
C ALA A 14 -8.26 -1.36 48.40
N VAL A 15 -7.18 -2.10 48.07
CA VAL A 15 -6.04 -1.58 47.32
C VAL A 15 -6.47 -1.41 45.88
N GLY A 16 -6.78 -0.18 45.50
CA GLY A 16 -7.09 0.18 44.13
C GLY A 16 -5.86 0.06 43.23
N TYR A 17 -5.81 -0.94 42.38
CA TYR A 17 -4.80 -1.05 41.32
C TYR A 17 -5.10 0.02 40.26
N ARG A 18 -4.39 1.15 40.33
CA ARG A 18 -4.40 2.14 39.26
C ARG A 18 -3.63 1.57 38.07
N GLN A 19 -4.33 1.16 37.02
CA GLN A 19 -3.71 0.97 35.71
C GLN A 19 -3.22 2.35 35.23
N SER A 20 -1.92 2.57 35.27
CA SER A 20 -1.29 3.72 34.63
C SER A 20 -1.42 3.52 33.12
N GLY A 21 -2.20 4.34 32.43
CA GLY A 21 -2.22 4.42 30.97
C GLY A 21 -0.83 4.76 30.42
N PRO A 22 -0.57 4.51 29.13
CA PRO A 22 0.74 4.73 28.54
C PRO A 22 1.20 6.17 28.81
N THR A 23 2.43 6.33 29.23
CA THR A 23 3.03 7.64 29.50
C THR A 23 3.21 8.41 28.19
N SER A 24 3.36 9.73 28.25
CA SER A 24 3.63 10.55 27.07
C SER A 24 4.95 10.17 26.36
N ALA A 25 5.88 9.54 27.10
CA ALA A 25 7.12 8.99 26.55
C ALA A 25 6.85 7.69 25.76
N ASP A 26 6.01 6.79 26.29
CA ASP A 26 5.58 5.56 25.59
C ASP A 26 4.82 5.89 24.31
N SER A 27 3.95 6.91 24.36
CA SER A 27 3.22 7.38 23.18
C SER A 27 4.13 8.01 22.12
N ARG A 28 5.22 8.66 22.53
CA ARG A 28 6.24 9.21 21.62
C ARG A 28 7.12 8.12 21.03
N LEU A 29 7.50 7.10 21.80
CA LEU A 29 8.26 5.94 21.32
C LEU A 29 7.43 5.10 20.33
N LEU A 30 6.16 4.84 20.64
CA LEU A 30 5.24 4.15 19.71
C LEU A 30 4.98 4.95 18.43
N LYS A 31 4.99 6.29 18.51
CA LYS A 31 4.87 7.17 17.34
C LYS A 31 6.17 7.24 16.54
N ALA A 32 7.33 7.20 17.20
CA ALA A 32 8.65 7.14 16.56
C ALA A 32 8.87 5.79 15.87
N ASP A 33 8.49 4.67 16.50
CA ASP A 33 8.53 3.34 15.88
C ASP A 33 7.57 3.22 14.67
N ARG A 34 6.39 3.82 14.74
CA ARG A 34 5.48 3.90 13.60
C ARG A 34 6.01 4.76 12.45
N ALA A 35 6.77 5.81 12.74
CA ALA A 35 7.38 6.69 11.74
C ALA A 35 8.66 6.10 11.14
N ALA A 36 9.28 5.10 11.80
CA ALA A 36 10.57 4.54 11.39
C ALA A 36 10.47 3.32 10.46
N SER A 37 9.30 2.71 10.29
CA SER A 37 9.15 1.57 9.39
C SER A 37 8.48 1.99 8.09
N LEU A 38 9.13 1.68 6.97
CA LEU A 38 8.54 1.83 5.63
C LEU A 38 7.24 1.02 5.55
N THR A 39 6.23 1.56 4.87
CA THR A 39 4.99 0.81 4.61
C THR A 39 4.37 1.22 3.27
N ILE A 40 3.34 0.49 2.88
CA ILE A 40 2.50 0.78 1.72
C ILE A 40 1.26 1.54 2.20
N GLY A 41 0.92 2.64 1.53
CA GLY A 41 -0.36 3.31 1.68
C GLY A 41 -1.39 2.70 0.72
N ARG A 42 -2.42 2.03 1.21
CA ARG A 42 -3.58 1.65 0.40
C ARG A 42 -4.43 2.89 0.18
N LEU A 43 -4.52 3.35 -1.05
CA LEU A 43 -5.25 4.58 -1.37
C LEU A 43 -6.76 4.35 -1.32
N HIS A 44 -7.44 5.01 -0.37
CA HIS A 44 -8.88 5.14 -0.35
C HIS A 44 -9.27 6.31 -1.27
N TYR A 45 -9.92 6.01 -2.38
CA TYR A 45 -10.39 6.96 -3.37
C TYR A 45 -11.91 6.94 -3.52
N ASP A 46 -12.48 8.00 -4.04
CA ASP A 46 -13.89 8.12 -4.34
C ASP A 46 -14.22 7.64 -5.77
N GLY A 47 -15.51 7.50 -6.07
CA GLY A 47 -16.00 7.15 -7.41
C GLY A 47 -16.78 5.86 -7.49
N GLY A 48 -16.78 5.06 -6.41
CA GLY A 48 -17.54 3.82 -6.30
C GLY A 48 -16.77 2.56 -6.72
N GLY A 49 -15.47 2.67 -7.01
CA GLY A 49 -14.60 1.50 -7.14
C GLY A 49 -14.27 0.91 -5.77
N ASP A 50 -13.95 -0.36 -5.75
CA ASP A 50 -13.69 -1.13 -4.52
C ASP A 50 -12.19 -1.09 -4.13
N TRP A 51 -11.70 0.10 -3.80
CA TRP A 51 -10.32 0.36 -3.37
C TRP A 51 -9.80 -0.60 -2.28
N TYR A 52 -10.71 -1.26 -1.57
CA TYR A 52 -10.46 -2.21 -0.48
C TYR A 52 -10.32 -3.67 -0.95
N ALA A 53 -10.43 -3.93 -2.26
CA ALA A 53 -10.30 -5.28 -2.82
C ALA A 53 -8.99 -5.95 -2.41
N GLY A 54 -9.05 -7.27 -2.22
CA GLY A 54 -7.90 -8.10 -1.87
C GLY A 54 -7.33 -7.82 -0.47
N PRO A 55 -7.98 -8.27 0.60
CA PRO A 55 -7.58 -7.93 1.98
C PRO A 55 -6.23 -8.53 2.40
N SER A 56 -5.75 -9.61 1.79
CA SER A 56 -4.46 -10.23 2.09
C SER A 56 -3.30 -9.71 1.23
N LYS A 57 -3.58 -9.07 0.08
CA LYS A 57 -2.61 -8.60 -0.92
C LYS A 57 -1.38 -7.93 -0.29
N LEU A 58 -1.59 -6.84 0.43
CA LEU A 58 -0.49 -5.98 0.89
C LEU A 58 0.24 -6.54 2.10
N ALA A 59 -0.44 -7.30 2.96
CA ALA A 59 0.21 -7.99 4.08
C ALA A 59 1.20 -9.05 3.56
N ASN A 60 0.80 -9.82 2.55
CA ASN A 60 1.64 -10.84 1.91
C ASN A 60 2.82 -10.19 1.16
N LEU A 61 2.57 -9.11 0.41
CA LEU A 61 3.65 -8.36 -0.25
C LEU A 61 4.66 -7.79 0.77
N LEU A 62 4.20 -7.18 1.85
CA LEU A 62 5.07 -6.65 2.91
C LEU A 62 5.89 -7.77 3.58
N ALA A 63 5.31 -8.94 3.79
CA ALA A 63 6.04 -10.13 4.27
C ALA A 63 7.13 -10.55 3.29
N ALA A 64 6.82 -10.61 1.98
CA ALA A 64 7.79 -10.94 0.94
C ALA A 64 8.93 -9.91 0.86
N ILE A 65 8.63 -8.62 0.97
CA ILE A 65 9.65 -7.55 1.00
C ILE A 65 10.61 -7.75 2.18
N ARG A 66 10.10 -7.97 3.40
CA ARG A 66 10.95 -8.22 4.58
C ARG A 66 11.89 -9.40 4.39
N GLN A 67 11.33 -10.51 3.89
CA GLN A 67 12.09 -11.76 3.73
C GLN A 67 13.16 -11.66 2.65
N ARG A 68 12.92 -10.93 1.57
CA ARG A 68 13.74 -10.94 0.36
C ARG A 68 14.72 -9.78 0.24
N THR A 69 14.45 -8.66 0.91
CA THR A 69 15.27 -7.45 0.79
C THR A 69 15.97 -7.07 2.09
N GLY A 70 15.52 -7.56 3.24
CA GLY A 70 15.99 -7.13 4.55
C GLY A 70 15.56 -5.72 4.93
N LEU A 71 14.70 -5.05 4.16
CA LEU A 71 14.15 -3.75 4.51
C LEU A 71 13.24 -3.85 5.74
N ALA A 72 13.40 -2.91 6.66
CA ALA A 72 12.51 -2.78 7.81
C ALA A 72 11.18 -2.17 7.37
N VAL A 73 10.22 -3.02 6.97
CA VAL A 73 8.86 -2.59 6.61
C VAL A 73 7.85 -3.06 7.65
N ALA A 74 6.74 -2.33 7.77
CA ALA A 74 5.63 -2.67 8.65
C ALA A 74 5.00 -4.04 8.28
N GLU A 75 4.28 -4.62 9.22
CA GLU A 75 3.57 -5.90 8.98
C GLU A 75 2.33 -5.72 8.12
N ARG A 76 1.73 -4.53 8.16
CA ARG A 76 0.50 -4.19 7.43
C ARG A 76 0.61 -2.83 6.78
N GLU A 77 -0.18 -2.65 5.74
CA GLU A 77 -0.38 -1.38 5.08
C GLU A 77 -1.10 -0.37 5.99
N ARG A 78 -1.13 0.88 5.53
CA ARG A 78 -2.01 1.93 6.06
C ARG A 78 -3.04 2.30 5.01
N VAL A 79 -4.31 2.42 5.41
CA VAL A 79 -5.30 3.08 4.56
C VAL A 79 -5.05 4.58 4.64
N VAL A 80 -4.88 5.23 3.49
CA VAL A 80 -4.63 6.66 3.38
C VAL A 80 -5.59 7.30 2.39
N THR A 81 -5.94 8.55 2.63
CA THR A 81 -6.65 9.41 1.67
C THR A 81 -5.70 10.50 1.17
N LEU A 82 -5.93 11.03 -0.02
CA LEU A 82 -5.08 12.08 -0.58
C LEU A 82 -5.12 13.38 0.23
N THR A 83 -6.21 13.63 0.94
CA THR A 83 -6.39 14.79 1.84
C THR A 83 -5.98 14.52 3.28
N GLY A 84 -5.65 13.25 3.61
CA GLY A 84 -5.27 12.84 4.96
C GLY A 84 -3.83 13.21 5.30
N PRO A 85 -3.54 13.44 6.60
CA PRO A 85 -2.18 13.77 7.04
C PRO A 85 -1.19 12.62 6.84
N ASP A 86 -1.67 11.38 6.85
CA ASP A 86 -0.83 10.17 6.74
C ASP A 86 -0.28 9.94 5.32
N LEU A 87 -0.76 10.70 4.32
CA LEU A 87 -0.26 10.62 2.93
C LEU A 87 1.27 10.81 2.86
N TRP A 88 1.78 11.74 3.64
CA TRP A 88 3.20 12.13 3.60
C TRP A 88 4.12 11.18 4.38
N ASP A 89 3.54 10.25 5.12
CA ASP A 89 4.28 9.26 5.92
C ASP A 89 4.56 7.96 5.15
N VAL A 90 4.00 7.81 3.94
CA VAL A 90 4.17 6.60 3.13
C VAL A 90 4.91 6.92 1.82
N PRO A 91 5.97 6.20 1.47
CA PRO A 91 6.72 6.44 0.23
C PRO A 91 6.06 5.83 -1.00
N TYR A 92 5.15 4.88 -0.79
CA TYR A 92 4.52 4.05 -1.82
C TYR A 92 3.02 4.01 -1.61
N LEU A 93 2.26 4.50 -2.58
CA LEU A 93 0.82 4.35 -2.66
C LEU A 93 0.46 3.17 -3.56
N TYR A 94 -0.44 2.33 -3.08
CA TYR A 94 -1.08 1.28 -3.87
C TYR A 94 -2.55 1.62 -4.07
N MET A 95 -2.97 1.57 -5.32
CA MET A 95 -4.34 1.84 -5.75
C MET A 95 -4.81 0.67 -6.58
N THR A 96 -5.93 0.08 -6.24
CA THR A 96 -6.51 -1.06 -6.94
C THR A 96 -8.03 -0.98 -6.91
N GLY A 97 -8.69 -1.82 -7.65
CA GLY A 97 -10.13 -2.04 -7.61
C GLY A 97 -10.77 -2.19 -8.97
N HIS A 98 -12.06 -2.51 -8.94
CA HIS A 98 -12.92 -2.57 -10.12
C HIS A 98 -13.72 -1.26 -10.22
N GLY A 99 -14.01 -0.83 -11.45
CA GLY A 99 -14.96 0.24 -11.72
C GLY A 99 -14.37 1.66 -11.66
N ASN A 100 -15.16 2.61 -11.14
CA ASN A 100 -14.86 4.00 -11.34
C ASN A 100 -13.98 4.59 -10.25
N VAL A 101 -13.04 5.42 -10.68
CA VAL A 101 -12.18 6.25 -9.83
C VAL A 101 -12.53 7.70 -10.03
N ARG A 102 -12.53 8.49 -8.98
CA ARG A 102 -12.75 9.93 -9.05
C ARG A 102 -11.88 10.64 -8.01
N PHE A 103 -11.15 11.66 -8.46
CA PHE A 103 -10.46 12.60 -7.60
C PHE A 103 -11.13 13.98 -7.65
N SER A 104 -11.26 14.63 -6.50
CA SER A 104 -11.58 16.05 -6.43
C SER A 104 -10.42 16.90 -6.98
N ASP A 105 -10.65 18.17 -7.26
CA ASP A 105 -9.60 19.07 -7.73
C ASP A 105 -8.50 19.30 -6.68
N GLU A 106 -8.83 19.16 -5.40
CA GLU A 106 -7.85 19.21 -4.31
C GLU A 106 -6.99 17.95 -4.29
N GLU A 107 -7.59 16.77 -4.40
CA GLU A 107 -6.89 15.49 -4.45
C GLU A 107 -5.94 15.39 -5.64
N VAL A 108 -6.34 15.88 -6.82
CA VAL A 108 -5.49 16.00 -8.00
C VAL A 108 -4.21 16.79 -7.70
N LYS A 109 -4.34 17.94 -7.03
CA LYS A 109 -3.20 18.80 -6.65
C LYS A 109 -2.29 18.12 -5.61
N LEU A 110 -2.92 17.44 -4.61
CA LEU A 110 -2.19 16.78 -3.54
C LEU A 110 -1.44 15.54 -4.06
N LEU A 111 -2.07 14.74 -4.93
CA LEU A 111 -1.42 13.60 -5.55
C LEU A 111 -0.24 14.04 -6.43
N ARG A 112 -0.43 15.08 -7.25
CA ARG A 112 0.67 15.65 -8.04
C ARG A 112 1.84 16.07 -7.14
N ARG A 113 1.56 16.83 -6.10
CA ARG A 113 2.58 17.29 -5.14
C ARG A 113 3.28 16.13 -4.43
N TYR A 114 2.53 15.11 -4.01
CA TYR A 114 3.09 13.91 -3.39
C TYR A 114 4.08 13.23 -4.32
N LEU A 115 3.72 13.03 -5.59
CA LEU A 115 4.57 12.40 -6.60
C LEU A 115 5.79 13.25 -6.96
N GLU A 116 5.63 14.58 -7.07
CA GLU A 116 6.75 15.52 -7.31
C GLU A 116 7.75 15.53 -6.15
N GLN A 117 7.29 15.32 -4.89
CA GLN A 117 8.13 15.33 -3.70
C GLN A 117 8.77 13.97 -3.35
N GLY A 118 8.73 13.01 -4.25
CA GLY A 118 9.42 11.73 -4.07
C GLY A 118 8.49 10.54 -3.85
N GLY A 119 7.19 10.75 -3.69
CA GLY A 119 6.22 9.67 -3.62
C GLY A 119 6.15 8.83 -4.89
N PHE A 120 5.61 7.64 -4.77
CA PHE A 120 5.38 6.70 -5.88
C PHE A 120 3.95 6.17 -5.83
N LEU A 121 3.28 6.10 -6.97
CA LEU A 121 1.96 5.48 -7.11
C LEU A 121 2.07 4.22 -7.96
N HIS A 122 1.67 3.09 -7.41
CA HIS A 122 1.34 1.89 -8.17
C HIS A 122 -0.17 1.78 -8.28
N ALA A 123 -0.70 1.90 -9.49
CA ALA A 123 -2.08 1.59 -9.81
C ALA A 123 -2.15 0.20 -10.44
N ASP A 124 -3.03 -0.64 -9.94
CA ASP A 124 -3.22 -2.01 -10.39
C ASP A 124 -4.67 -2.21 -10.83
N ASP A 125 -4.86 -2.52 -12.10
CA ASP A 125 -6.18 -2.72 -12.68
C ASP A 125 -6.64 -4.16 -12.40
N ASP A 126 -7.51 -4.31 -11.41
CA ASP A 126 -8.20 -5.58 -11.14
C ASP A 126 -9.36 -5.82 -12.13
N TYR A 127 -9.20 -5.37 -13.36
CA TYR A 127 -10.17 -5.41 -14.44
C TYR A 127 -11.37 -4.45 -14.31
N GLY A 128 -11.33 -3.40 -15.12
CA GLY A 128 -12.44 -2.43 -15.25
C GLY A 128 -12.15 -1.03 -14.71
N MET A 129 -10.98 -0.78 -14.14
CA MET A 129 -10.56 0.55 -13.67
C MET A 129 -9.91 1.40 -14.79
N ASP A 130 -9.43 0.80 -15.87
CA ASP A 130 -8.56 1.43 -16.88
C ASP A 130 -9.03 2.80 -17.36
N LYS A 131 -10.27 2.89 -17.84
CA LYS A 131 -10.80 4.16 -18.38
C LYS A 131 -10.87 5.25 -17.31
N ALA A 132 -11.25 4.88 -16.09
CA ALA A 132 -11.36 5.82 -14.99
C ALA A 132 -9.98 6.26 -14.50
N PHE A 133 -9.06 5.33 -14.32
CA PHE A 133 -7.69 5.63 -13.94
C PHE A 133 -7.00 6.56 -14.94
N ARG A 134 -7.03 6.23 -16.24
CA ARG A 134 -6.41 7.06 -17.28
C ARG A 134 -7.00 8.46 -17.33
N ARG A 135 -8.30 8.62 -17.11
CA ARG A 135 -8.95 9.93 -17.04
C ARG A 135 -8.42 10.74 -15.85
N GLU A 136 -8.38 10.12 -14.67
CA GLU A 136 -7.99 10.83 -13.46
C GLU A 136 -6.48 11.14 -13.43
N ILE A 137 -5.62 10.22 -13.86
CA ILE A 137 -4.17 10.45 -13.85
C ILE A 137 -3.76 11.51 -14.88
N ALA A 138 -4.48 11.62 -16.00
CA ALA A 138 -4.27 12.71 -16.96
C ALA A 138 -4.62 14.09 -16.39
N ARG A 139 -5.53 14.18 -15.41
CA ARG A 139 -5.79 15.44 -14.68
C ARG A 139 -4.63 15.79 -13.74
N VAL A 140 -3.99 14.77 -13.16
CA VAL A 140 -2.82 14.97 -12.28
C VAL A 140 -1.62 15.47 -13.09
N PHE A 141 -1.37 14.88 -14.25
CA PHE A 141 -0.25 15.19 -15.13
C PHE A 141 -0.70 15.41 -16.58
N PRO A 142 -1.32 16.56 -16.90
CA PRO A 142 -1.81 16.81 -18.26
C PRO A 142 -0.68 16.89 -19.30
N ASP A 143 0.53 17.25 -18.87
CA ASP A 143 1.70 17.43 -19.74
C ASP A 143 2.64 16.20 -19.77
N HIS A 144 2.32 15.14 -19.04
CA HIS A 144 3.11 13.90 -18.96
C HIS A 144 2.20 12.71 -19.26
N PRO A 145 2.18 12.21 -20.50
CA PRO A 145 1.34 11.08 -20.87
C PRO A 145 1.77 9.81 -20.16
N LEU A 146 0.81 8.93 -19.94
CA LEU A 146 1.07 7.56 -19.49
C LEU A 146 1.67 6.79 -20.69
N VAL A 147 2.92 6.37 -20.57
CA VAL A 147 3.67 5.66 -21.64
C VAL A 147 4.06 4.27 -21.18
N GLU A 148 4.26 3.35 -22.11
CA GLU A 148 4.76 2.01 -21.77
C GLU A 148 6.18 2.12 -21.18
N VAL A 149 6.41 1.45 -20.04
CA VAL A 149 7.71 1.43 -19.38
C VAL A 149 8.66 0.54 -20.16
N PRO A 150 9.81 1.05 -20.62
CA PRO A 150 10.76 0.27 -21.41
C PRO A 150 11.22 -0.98 -20.66
N LEU A 151 11.34 -2.10 -21.37
CA LEU A 151 11.82 -3.37 -20.77
C LEU A 151 13.24 -3.26 -20.18
N THR A 152 14.02 -2.26 -20.58
CA THR A 152 15.34 -1.96 -20.02
C THR A 152 15.28 -1.16 -18.71
N HIS A 153 14.09 -0.74 -18.27
CA HIS A 153 13.96 0.06 -17.06
C HIS A 153 14.32 -0.76 -15.81
N PRO A 154 15.05 -0.19 -14.83
CA PRO A 154 15.48 -0.91 -13.63
C PRO A 154 14.38 -1.60 -12.85
N ILE A 155 13.13 -1.14 -12.94
CA ILE A 155 11.97 -1.74 -12.27
C ILE A 155 11.75 -3.21 -12.66
N TYR A 156 12.21 -3.61 -13.87
CA TYR A 156 12.11 -4.99 -14.35
C TYR A 156 13.36 -5.84 -14.04
N HIS A 157 14.39 -5.26 -13.39
CA HIS A 157 15.67 -5.94 -13.21
C HIS A 157 16.17 -5.96 -11.77
N VAL A 158 15.61 -5.16 -10.86
CA VAL A 158 16.15 -5.04 -9.49
C VAL A 158 15.05 -5.15 -8.45
N PRO A 159 15.14 -6.09 -7.52
CA PRO A 159 16.19 -7.13 -7.37
C PRO A 159 15.94 -8.38 -8.21
N ASN A 160 14.84 -8.47 -8.92
CA ASN A 160 14.45 -9.65 -9.70
C ASN A 160 14.38 -9.34 -11.19
N GLU A 161 14.73 -10.33 -12.02
CA GLU A 161 14.70 -10.21 -13.48
C GLU A 161 13.32 -10.53 -14.07
N PHE A 162 12.83 -9.58 -14.88
CA PHE A 162 11.61 -9.67 -15.68
C PHE A 162 11.88 -9.20 -17.12
N PRO A 163 12.67 -9.93 -17.90
CA PRO A 163 13.10 -9.49 -19.24
C PRO A 163 11.96 -9.36 -20.24
N LYS A 164 10.79 -9.89 -19.93
CA LYS A 164 9.57 -9.79 -20.72
C LYS A 164 8.57 -8.76 -20.17
N GLY A 165 8.95 -8.00 -19.14
CA GLY A 165 8.09 -7.05 -18.44
C GLY A 165 7.23 -7.70 -17.36
N ILE A 166 6.14 -7.03 -17.01
CA ILE A 166 5.24 -7.46 -15.94
C ILE A 166 4.62 -8.83 -16.22
N PRO A 167 4.52 -9.74 -15.23
CA PRO A 167 3.84 -11.02 -15.42
C PRO A 167 2.34 -10.85 -15.63
N LYS A 168 1.72 -11.71 -16.41
CA LYS A 168 0.28 -11.87 -16.54
C LYS A 168 -0.17 -12.86 -15.46
N ILE A 169 -1.03 -12.43 -14.55
CA ILE A 169 -1.55 -13.30 -13.48
C ILE A 169 -2.89 -13.90 -13.92
N HIS A 170 -3.86 -13.04 -14.24
CA HIS A 170 -5.16 -13.51 -14.73
C HIS A 170 -5.44 -13.06 -16.16
N GLU A 171 -6.30 -13.81 -16.83
CA GLU A 171 -6.68 -13.56 -18.22
C GLU A 171 -8.11 -13.01 -18.26
N HIS A 172 -8.28 -11.87 -18.94
CA HIS A 172 -9.61 -11.25 -19.13
C HIS A 172 -9.95 -11.05 -20.61
N ASP A 173 -9.23 -10.16 -21.28
CA ASP A 173 -9.56 -9.71 -22.64
C ASP A 173 -8.66 -10.32 -23.73
N GLY A 174 -7.82 -11.29 -23.41
CA GLY A 174 -6.82 -11.83 -24.34
C GLY A 174 -5.70 -10.85 -24.69
N LEU A 175 -5.57 -9.75 -23.93
CA LEU A 175 -4.52 -8.75 -24.13
C LEU A 175 -3.29 -9.06 -23.28
N PRO A 176 -2.08 -8.72 -23.76
CA PRO A 176 -0.87 -8.92 -22.98
C PRO A 176 -0.86 -8.02 -21.74
N ALA A 177 -0.22 -8.47 -20.66
CA ALA A 177 0.08 -7.62 -19.53
C ALA A 177 1.12 -6.56 -19.92
N GLN A 178 0.88 -5.31 -19.55
CA GLN A 178 1.74 -4.17 -19.88
C GLN A 178 1.93 -3.29 -18.65
N GLY A 179 3.16 -2.83 -18.44
CA GLY A 179 3.47 -1.79 -17.47
C GLY A 179 3.49 -0.43 -18.14
N PHE A 180 2.61 0.48 -17.72
CA PHE A 180 2.64 1.88 -18.12
C PHE A 180 3.18 2.76 -17.00
N GLY A 181 3.71 3.93 -17.32
CA GLY A 181 4.21 4.84 -16.31
C GLY A 181 4.18 6.31 -16.71
N ILE A 182 4.30 7.16 -15.70
CA ILE A 182 4.55 8.59 -15.85
C ILE A 182 5.93 8.88 -15.30
N PHE A 183 6.72 9.61 -16.07
CA PHE A 183 8.07 10.00 -15.72
C PHE A 183 8.15 11.50 -15.42
N LEU A 184 8.87 11.87 -14.37
CA LEU A 184 9.31 13.23 -14.09
C LEU A 184 10.84 13.29 -14.22
N GLY A 185 11.32 13.78 -15.35
CA GLY A 185 12.70 13.55 -15.76
C GLY A 185 12.95 12.06 -15.97
N ASP A 186 13.98 11.51 -15.32
CA ASP A 186 14.31 10.08 -15.39
C ASP A 186 13.60 9.23 -14.32
N ARG A 187 12.87 9.86 -13.40
CA ARG A 187 12.19 9.16 -12.31
C ARG A 187 10.80 8.72 -12.73
N LEU A 188 10.53 7.42 -12.70
CA LEU A 188 9.20 6.84 -12.80
C LEU A 188 8.45 7.14 -11.49
N VAL A 189 7.36 7.88 -11.56
CA VAL A 189 6.57 8.31 -10.39
C VAL A 189 5.22 7.60 -10.29
N VAL A 190 4.69 7.16 -11.41
CA VAL A 190 3.48 6.33 -11.49
C VAL A 190 3.82 5.08 -12.26
N TYR A 191 3.47 3.93 -11.74
CA TYR A 191 3.45 2.65 -12.45
C TYR A 191 2.03 2.12 -12.50
N TYR A 192 1.58 1.71 -13.66
CA TYR A 192 0.25 1.15 -13.88
C TYR A 192 0.38 -0.26 -14.48
N SER A 193 -0.05 -1.25 -13.72
CA SER A 193 -0.12 -2.65 -14.15
C SER A 193 -1.44 -2.89 -14.88
N TYR A 194 -1.37 -2.84 -16.21
CA TYR A 194 -2.52 -3.02 -17.08
C TYR A 194 -2.62 -4.47 -17.54
N GLN A 195 -3.83 -5.05 -17.47
CA GLN A 195 -4.11 -6.43 -17.89
C GLN A 195 -3.23 -7.49 -17.20
N SER A 196 -2.79 -7.22 -15.98
CA SER A 196 -1.91 -8.10 -15.23
C SER A 196 -2.61 -8.79 -14.07
N ASP A 197 -3.46 -8.08 -13.33
CA ASP A 197 -4.02 -8.45 -12.03
C ASP A 197 -2.90 -8.79 -11.03
N LEU A 198 -1.87 -7.94 -11.02
CA LEU A 198 -0.66 -8.21 -10.27
C LEU A 198 -0.94 -8.39 -8.77
N GLY A 199 -1.83 -7.56 -8.24
CA GLY A 199 -2.21 -7.57 -6.83
C GLY A 199 -2.97 -8.83 -6.43
N ASP A 200 -3.78 -9.40 -7.30
CA ASP A 200 -4.49 -10.65 -7.03
C ASP A 200 -3.49 -11.79 -6.80
N GLY A 201 -2.40 -11.81 -7.58
CA GLY A 201 -1.33 -12.75 -7.36
C GLY A 201 -0.57 -12.59 -6.04
N TRP A 202 -0.82 -11.53 -5.25
CA TRP A 202 -0.28 -11.38 -3.88
C TRP A 202 -1.22 -11.93 -2.81
N GLU A 203 -2.48 -12.23 -3.13
CA GLU A 203 -3.42 -12.80 -2.17
C GLU A 203 -3.01 -14.20 -1.72
N ASP A 204 -3.68 -14.67 -0.68
CA ASP A 204 -3.51 -16.05 -0.25
C ASP A 204 -3.85 -16.98 -1.44
N PRO A 205 -3.01 -17.99 -1.74
CA PRO A 205 -3.14 -18.81 -2.96
C PRO A 205 -4.51 -19.47 -3.15
N GLU A 206 -5.25 -19.67 -2.06
CA GLU A 206 -6.57 -20.28 -2.07
C GLU A 206 -7.66 -19.35 -2.61
N VAL A 207 -7.42 -18.03 -2.68
CA VAL A 207 -8.41 -17.03 -3.12
C VAL A 207 -8.67 -17.16 -4.62
N HIS A 208 -7.61 -17.15 -5.42
CA HIS A 208 -7.68 -17.19 -6.88
C HIS A 208 -7.26 -18.55 -7.46
N HIS A 209 -6.80 -19.47 -6.62
CA HIS A 209 -6.24 -20.78 -7.02
C HIS A 209 -5.05 -20.66 -7.96
N ASP A 210 -4.25 -19.62 -7.79
CA ASP A 210 -3.04 -19.40 -8.57
C ASP A 210 -2.03 -20.52 -8.38
N THR A 211 -1.30 -20.82 -9.45
CA THR A 211 -0.17 -21.75 -9.31
C THR A 211 0.93 -21.11 -8.48
N PRO A 212 1.74 -21.94 -7.78
CA PRO A 212 2.89 -21.41 -7.02
C PRO A 212 3.81 -20.52 -7.85
N GLU A 213 3.96 -20.80 -9.14
CA GLU A 213 4.80 -20.03 -10.06
C GLU A 213 4.22 -18.65 -10.36
N LEU A 214 2.90 -18.53 -10.53
CA LEU A 214 2.22 -17.23 -10.75
C LEU A 214 2.27 -16.38 -9.49
N HIS A 215 1.91 -16.96 -8.33
CA HIS A 215 2.01 -16.29 -7.04
C HIS A 215 3.44 -15.79 -6.76
N GLU A 216 4.44 -16.64 -7.01
CA GLU A 216 5.86 -16.26 -6.86
C GLU A 216 6.27 -15.15 -7.82
N ALA A 217 5.84 -15.21 -9.09
CA ALA A 217 6.12 -14.16 -10.07
C ALA A 217 5.48 -12.82 -9.65
N ALA A 218 4.25 -12.84 -9.17
CA ALA A 218 3.56 -11.66 -8.68
C ALA A 218 4.31 -11.03 -7.48
N LEU A 219 4.65 -11.81 -6.47
CA LEU A 219 5.39 -11.33 -5.30
C LEU A 219 6.76 -10.75 -5.68
N ARG A 220 7.50 -11.41 -6.57
CA ARG A 220 8.80 -10.91 -7.06
C ARG A 220 8.66 -9.57 -7.77
N MET A 221 7.63 -9.39 -8.60
CA MET A 221 7.38 -8.11 -9.27
C MET A 221 6.97 -7.02 -8.27
N GLY A 222 6.13 -7.34 -7.29
CA GLY A 222 5.77 -6.42 -6.21
C GLY A 222 6.99 -5.97 -5.39
N VAL A 223 7.93 -6.88 -5.12
CA VAL A 223 9.21 -6.55 -4.46
C VAL A 223 10.04 -5.59 -5.31
N ASN A 224 10.08 -5.78 -6.64
CA ASN A 224 10.77 -4.84 -7.54
C ASN A 224 10.14 -3.44 -7.48
N LEU A 225 8.81 -3.35 -7.58
CA LEU A 225 8.07 -2.09 -7.52
C LEU A 225 8.36 -1.32 -6.24
N PHE A 226 8.27 -1.99 -5.10
CA PHE A 226 8.54 -1.37 -3.81
C PHE A 226 10.00 -0.95 -3.65
N THR A 227 10.94 -1.82 -4.03
CA THR A 227 12.38 -1.52 -3.95
C THR A 227 12.74 -0.33 -4.82
N TYR A 228 12.20 -0.26 -6.05
CA TYR A 228 12.38 0.89 -6.92
C TYR A 228 11.85 2.17 -6.28
N ALA A 229 10.61 2.15 -5.78
CA ALA A 229 9.99 3.31 -5.17
C ALA A 229 10.83 3.91 -4.03
N VAL A 230 11.29 3.08 -3.09
CA VAL A 230 12.06 3.57 -1.92
C VAL A 230 13.52 3.93 -2.26
N SER A 231 14.07 3.43 -3.36
CA SER A 231 15.42 3.78 -3.81
C SER A 231 15.47 5.01 -4.71
N SER A 232 14.37 5.36 -5.36
CA SER A 232 14.26 6.48 -6.31
C SER A 232 13.79 7.80 -5.68
N THR A 233 13.61 7.83 -4.37
CA THR A 233 13.15 9.01 -3.58
C THR A 233 14.22 10.08 -3.34
N ARG A 234 15.30 10.10 -4.09
CA ARG A 234 16.40 11.09 -3.92
C ARG A 234 16.39 12.14 -5.00
#